data_fc083f5b2480219f7860f8bed6cdbc88
#
_entry.id   fc083f5b2480219f7860f8bed6cdbc88
#
_cell.length_a   1.000
_cell.length_b   1.000
_cell.length_c   1.000
_cell.angle_alpha   90.00
_cell.angle_beta   90.00
_cell.angle_gamma   90.00
#
_symmetry.space_group_name_H-M   'P 1'
#
loop_
_entity.id
_entity.type
_entity.pdbx_description
1 polymer ?
#
loop_
_entity_poly.entity_id
_entity_poly.type
_entity_poly.pdbx_seq_one_letter_code
_entity_poly.pdbx_strand_id
1 'polypeptide(L)'
;MKKALFIDCDGTLVVEPPVDYQLDSFEKLEFCPKVFRNLSFIRSKLDYEFVMVTNQDGLGTDSFPEDTFWPVHNLVLKTLEGEGITFDDILIDRSFPEDNAPTRKPRTGMMGKYMTGDYDLANSFVIGDRATDVELAKNLGCKAILLQDDKEVLKEKNLEAYCVLATTDWDRIAEFLFAG
;
A
#
# COMPACT_ATOMS: atom_id res chain seq x y z
N MET A 1 -22.37 1.59 -2.79
CA MET A 1 -21.09 1.16 -3.39
C MET A 1 -20.11 0.94 -2.24
N LYS A 2 -19.26 -0.08 -2.37
CA LYS A 2 -18.20 -0.38 -1.38
C LYS A 2 -17.09 0.68 -1.48
N LYS A 3 -16.39 0.91 -0.38
CA LYS A 3 -15.18 1.73 -0.34
C LYS A 3 -13.97 0.85 -0.07
N ALA A 4 -12.81 1.23 -0.58
CA ALA A 4 -11.57 0.49 -0.39
C ALA A 4 -10.43 1.37 0.13
N LEU A 5 -9.58 0.78 0.97
CA LEU A 5 -8.24 1.28 1.26
C LEU A 5 -7.25 0.38 0.54
N PHE A 6 -6.61 0.94 -0.48
CA PHE A 6 -5.51 0.29 -1.20
C PHE A 6 -4.22 0.63 -0.47
N ILE A 7 -3.60 -0.34 0.17
CA ILE A 7 -2.50 -0.12 1.12
C ILE A 7 -1.24 -0.78 0.56
N ASP A 8 -0.18 0.00 0.41
CA ASP A 8 1.13 -0.53 0.07
C ASP A 8 1.72 -1.33 1.24
N CYS A 9 2.71 -2.18 0.98
CA CYS A 9 3.36 -3.02 1.99
C CYS A 9 4.66 -2.38 2.49
N ASP A 10 5.68 -2.32 1.63
CA ASP A 10 7.03 -1.87 1.99
C ASP A 10 7.07 -0.35 2.13
N GLY A 11 7.64 0.14 3.22
CA GLY A 11 7.62 1.57 3.59
C GLY A 11 6.29 2.04 4.19
N THR A 12 5.26 1.19 4.24
CA THR A 12 3.90 1.55 4.69
C THR A 12 3.42 0.68 5.86
N LEU A 13 3.35 -0.62 5.70
CA LEU A 13 3.02 -1.58 6.76
C LEU A 13 4.28 -2.04 7.50
N VAL A 14 5.32 -2.32 6.73
CA VAL A 14 6.64 -2.73 7.20
C VAL A 14 7.68 -1.72 6.73
N VAL A 15 8.75 -1.59 7.50
CA VAL A 15 9.88 -0.73 7.12
C VAL A 15 10.57 -1.37 5.93
N GLU A 16 10.79 -0.59 4.87
CA GLU A 16 11.52 -1.08 3.70
C GLU A 16 13.01 -1.26 4.03
N PRO A 17 13.60 -2.43 3.74
CA PRO A 17 15.03 -2.64 3.96
C PRO A 17 15.88 -1.65 3.17
N PRO A 18 16.86 -0.95 3.80
CA PRO A 18 17.52 0.22 3.19
C PRO A 18 18.59 -0.12 2.15
N VAL A 19 19.00 -1.39 2.02
CA VAL A 19 20.14 -1.76 1.16
C VAL A 19 19.68 -2.31 -0.18
N ASP A 20 18.82 -3.30 -0.15
CA ASP A 20 18.37 -4.04 -1.33
C ASP A 20 16.86 -3.89 -1.60
N TYR A 21 16.15 -3.22 -0.69
CA TYR A 21 14.71 -2.97 -0.77
C TYR A 21 13.86 -4.26 -0.78
N GLN A 22 14.45 -5.39 -0.38
CA GLN A 22 13.78 -6.69 -0.37
C GLN A 22 13.61 -7.22 1.05
N LEU A 23 12.36 -7.51 1.43
CA LEU A 23 12.03 -8.16 2.69
C LEU A 23 12.09 -9.69 2.51
N ASP A 24 13.30 -10.23 2.50
CA ASP A 24 13.63 -11.62 2.16
C ASP A 24 14.06 -12.47 3.36
N SER A 25 14.10 -11.90 4.56
CA SER A 25 14.44 -12.63 5.78
C SER A 25 13.72 -12.08 7.01
N PHE A 26 13.56 -12.90 8.04
CA PHE A 26 12.91 -12.51 9.29
C PHE A 26 13.70 -11.44 10.04
N GLU A 27 15.02 -11.40 9.90
CA GLU A 27 15.89 -10.40 10.53
C GLU A 27 15.66 -9.00 9.99
N LYS A 28 15.18 -8.88 8.74
CA LYS A 28 14.84 -7.59 8.12
C LYS A 28 13.43 -7.12 8.47
N LEU A 29 12.59 -7.99 9.05
CA LEU A 29 11.20 -7.65 9.33
C LEU A 29 11.08 -6.66 10.49
N GLU A 30 10.62 -5.47 10.18
CA GLU A 30 10.24 -4.45 11.12
C GLU A 30 8.91 -3.83 10.71
N PHE A 31 7.95 -3.72 11.60
CA PHE A 31 6.68 -3.06 11.31
C PHE A 31 6.79 -1.55 11.49
N CYS A 32 6.10 -0.81 10.62
CA CYS A 32 6.03 0.64 10.76
C CYS A 32 5.42 1.03 12.12
N PRO A 33 5.94 2.08 12.78
CA PRO A 33 5.44 2.51 14.08
C PRO A 33 3.93 2.77 14.06
N LYS A 34 3.23 2.27 15.09
CA LYS A 34 1.80 2.50 15.32
C LYS A 34 0.85 1.86 14.29
N VAL A 35 1.35 1.12 13.29
CA VAL A 35 0.54 0.53 12.22
C VAL A 35 -0.56 -0.38 12.79
N PHE A 36 -0.24 -1.25 13.74
CA PHE A 36 -1.20 -2.21 14.30
C PHE A 36 -2.41 -1.52 14.94
N ARG A 37 -2.17 -0.64 15.90
CA ARG A 37 -3.27 0.00 16.63
C ARG A 37 -4.17 0.82 15.71
N ASN A 38 -3.59 1.51 14.72
CA ASN A 38 -4.35 2.37 13.83
C ASN A 38 -5.13 1.58 12.78
N LEU A 39 -4.50 0.59 12.12
CA LEU A 39 -5.21 -0.24 11.16
C LEU A 39 -6.29 -1.11 11.82
N SER A 40 -6.01 -1.70 13.00
CA SER A 40 -7.02 -2.45 13.76
C SER A 40 -8.20 -1.55 14.13
N PHE A 41 -7.95 -0.30 14.54
CA PHE A 41 -8.98 0.66 14.83
C PHE A 41 -9.79 1.04 13.57
N ILE A 42 -9.13 1.36 12.45
CA ILE A 42 -9.78 1.67 11.16
C ILE A 42 -10.63 0.48 10.72
N ARG A 43 -10.06 -0.75 10.72
CA ARG A 43 -10.76 -1.97 10.32
C ARG A 43 -12.03 -2.23 11.14
N SER A 44 -11.98 -1.94 12.44
CA SER A 44 -13.10 -2.20 13.36
C SER A 44 -14.21 -1.16 13.32
N LYS A 45 -13.94 0.05 12.80
CA LYS A 45 -14.83 1.21 12.91
C LYS A 45 -15.31 1.79 11.59
N LEU A 46 -14.55 1.60 10.52
CA LEU A 46 -14.88 2.14 9.20
C LEU A 46 -15.17 1.01 8.22
N ASP A 47 -16.14 1.26 7.34
CA ASP A 47 -16.57 0.29 6.32
C ASP A 47 -15.73 0.44 5.04
N TYR A 48 -14.48 -0.03 5.12
CA TYR A 48 -13.58 -0.16 3.98
C TYR A 48 -13.18 -1.61 3.76
N GLU A 49 -13.15 -2.05 2.51
CA GLU A 49 -12.37 -3.23 2.14
C GLU A 49 -10.88 -2.87 2.17
N PHE A 50 -10.06 -3.70 2.79
CA PHE A 50 -8.60 -3.54 2.81
C PHE A 50 -7.98 -4.35 1.69
N VAL A 51 -7.24 -3.67 0.82
CA VAL A 51 -6.59 -4.27 -0.34
C VAL A 51 -5.11 -3.96 -0.27
N MET A 52 -4.27 -4.98 -0.09
CA MET A 52 -2.82 -4.80 -0.20
C MET A 52 -2.44 -4.67 -1.67
N VAL A 53 -1.64 -3.67 -2.03
CA VAL A 53 -1.16 -3.46 -3.40
C VAL A 53 0.33 -3.18 -3.37
N THR A 54 1.15 -4.14 -3.74
CA THR A 54 2.60 -4.03 -3.63
C THR A 54 3.32 -4.42 -4.92
N ASN A 55 4.41 -3.71 -5.24
CA ASN A 55 5.38 -4.11 -6.26
C ASN A 55 6.53 -4.84 -5.56
N GLN A 56 6.80 -6.07 -5.99
CA GLN A 56 7.88 -6.92 -5.47
C GLN A 56 8.83 -7.24 -6.62
N ASP A 57 9.80 -6.34 -6.83
CA ASP A 57 10.66 -6.33 -8.01
C ASP A 57 11.46 -7.64 -8.16
N GLY A 58 11.21 -8.36 -9.25
CA GLY A 58 11.89 -9.61 -9.56
C GLY A 58 11.49 -10.81 -8.71
N LEU A 59 10.39 -10.75 -7.97
CA LEU A 59 9.89 -11.90 -7.19
C LEU A 59 9.68 -13.14 -8.08
N GLY A 60 10.33 -14.23 -7.71
CA GLY A 60 10.36 -15.49 -8.46
C GLY A 60 11.55 -15.63 -9.40
N THR A 61 12.46 -14.66 -9.42
CA THR A 61 13.75 -14.75 -10.11
C THR A 61 14.89 -15.08 -9.14
N ASP A 62 16.10 -15.29 -9.66
CA ASP A 62 17.30 -15.53 -8.85
C ASP A 62 17.65 -14.33 -7.95
N SER A 63 17.22 -13.10 -8.31
CA SER A 63 17.47 -11.90 -7.51
C SER A 63 16.51 -11.75 -6.33
N PHE A 64 15.32 -12.38 -6.38
CA PHE A 64 14.36 -12.41 -5.29
C PHE A 64 13.58 -13.74 -5.31
N PRO A 65 14.17 -14.82 -4.77
CA PRO A 65 13.55 -16.14 -4.77
C PRO A 65 12.24 -16.20 -3.95
N GLU A 66 11.29 -16.98 -4.41
CA GLU A 66 10.00 -17.13 -3.72
C GLU A 66 10.15 -17.78 -2.33
N ASP A 67 11.10 -18.65 -2.13
CA ASP A 67 11.35 -19.33 -0.85
C ASP A 67 11.93 -18.39 0.23
N THR A 68 12.46 -17.24 -0.14
CA THR A 68 12.86 -16.18 0.79
C THR A 68 11.73 -15.18 1.06
N PHE A 69 10.90 -14.89 0.08
CA PHE A 69 9.79 -13.94 0.21
C PHE A 69 8.59 -14.49 1.01
N TRP A 70 8.05 -15.66 0.59
CA TRP A 70 6.79 -16.14 1.13
C TRP A 70 6.79 -16.42 2.64
N PRO A 71 7.87 -16.97 3.25
CA PRO A 71 7.88 -17.16 4.71
C PRO A 71 7.71 -15.84 5.47
N VAL A 72 8.39 -14.78 5.04
CA VAL A 72 8.34 -13.48 5.69
C VAL A 72 7.00 -12.79 5.43
N HIS A 73 6.55 -12.76 4.18
CA HIS A 73 5.26 -12.18 3.80
C HIS A 73 4.09 -12.85 4.53
N ASN A 74 4.10 -14.16 4.63
CA ASN A 74 3.08 -14.91 5.38
C ASN A 74 3.13 -14.60 6.88
N LEU A 75 4.31 -14.36 7.46
CA LEU A 75 4.44 -13.93 8.85
C LEU A 75 3.85 -12.51 9.04
N VAL A 76 4.10 -11.60 8.10
CA VAL A 76 3.49 -10.25 8.11
C VAL A 76 1.97 -10.37 8.14
N LEU A 77 1.38 -11.13 7.20
CA LEU A 77 -0.07 -11.31 7.13
C LEU A 77 -0.65 -11.95 8.39
N LYS A 78 -0.01 -13.02 8.88
CA LYS A 78 -0.43 -13.72 10.10
C LYS A 78 -0.36 -12.80 11.33
N THR A 79 0.66 -11.96 11.43
CA THR A 79 0.81 -11.00 12.53
C THR A 79 -0.29 -9.95 12.48
N LEU A 80 -0.56 -9.39 11.30
CA LEU A 80 -1.66 -8.42 11.10
C LEU A 80 -3.02 -9.05 11.42
N GLU A 81 -3.28 -10.28 10.96
CA GLU A 81 -4.52 -11.01 11.26
C GLU A 81 -4.70 -11.23 12.78
N GLY A 82 -3.61 -11.55 13.50
CA GLY A 82 -3.61 -11.67 14.96
C GLY A 82 -4.03 -10.39 15.70
N GLU A 83 -3.81 -9.23 15.08
CA GLU A 83 -4.23 -7.90 15.58
C GLU A 83 -5.60 -7.47 15.02
N GLY A 84 -6.34 -8.39 14.37
CA GLY A 84 -7.66 -8.12 13.77
C GLY A 84 -7.60 -7.33 12.45
N ILE A 85 -6.44 -7.28 11.80
CA ILE A 85 -6.23 -6.60 10.52
C ILE A 85 -6.21 -7.65 9.43
N THR A 86 -7.33 -7.83 8.74
CA THR A 86 -7.46 -8.76 7.62
C THR A 86 -7.56 -8.02 6.30
N PHE A 87 -6.86 -8.50 5.28
CA PHE A 87 -6.99 -7.99 3.91
C PHE A 87 -8.03 -8.79 3.15
N ASP A 88 -8.93 -8.08 2.45
CA ASP A 88 -9.96 -8.65 1.59
C ASP A 88 -9.38 -9.10 0.24
N ASP A 89 -8.24 -8.52 -0.16
CA ASP A 89 -7.48 -8.90 -1.35
C ASP A 89 -6.00 -8.53 -1.19
N ILE A 90 -5.13 -9.26 -1.90
CA ILE A 90 -3.68 -9.02 -1.90
C ILE A 90 -3.19 -9.09 -3.35
N LEU A 91 -2.75 -7.95 -3.85
CA LEU A 91 -2.31 -7.75 -5.23
C LEU A 91 -0.81 -7.51 -5.25
N ILE A 92 -0.07 -8.43 -5.86
CA ILE A 92 1.39 -8.41 -5.93
C ILE A 92 1.82 -8.35 -7.39
N ASP A 93 2.47 -7.28 -7.80
CA ASP A 93 3.21 -7.23 -9.05
C ASP A 93 4.65 -7.72 -8.83
N ARG A 94 5.15 -8.53 -9.74
CA ARG A 94 6.47 -9.19 -9.66
C ARG A 94 7.48 -8.67 -10.67
N SER A 95 7.05 -7.74 -11.51
CA SER A 95 7.84 -7.24 -12.64
C SER A 95 8.91 -6.24 -12.19
N PHE A 96 9.96 -6.14 -12.99
CA PHE A 96 10.90 -5.03 -12.86
C PHE A 96 10.33 -3.76 -13.51
N PRO A 97 10.83 -2.56 -13.13
CA PRO A 97 10.39 -1.30 -13.74
C PRO A 97 10.51 -1.27 -15.27
N GLU A 98 11.57 -1.84 -15.82
CA GLU A 98 11.85 -1.92 -17.26
C GLU A 98 10.89 -2.81 -18.05
N ASP A 99 10.23 -3.77 -17.39
CA ASP A 99 9.25 -4.66 -18.03
C ASP A 99 7.99 -3.88 -18.48
N ASN A 100 7.78 -2.70 -17.92
CA ASN A 100 6.61 -1.88 -18.20
C ASN A 100 5.27 -2.63 -18.07
N ALA A 101 5.20 -3.60 -17.16
CA ALA A 101 4.02 -4.43 -16.95
C ALA A 101 2.77 -3.60 -16.64
N PRO A 102 1.60 -3.93 -17.22
CA PRO A 102 0.37 -3.19 -16.95
C PRO A 102 -0.13 -3.35 -15.51
N THR A 103 0.33 -4.39 -14.81
CA THR A 103 -0.01 -4.71 -13.42
C THR A 103 0.80 -3.92 -12.40
N ARG A 104 1.99 -3.43 -12.79
CA ARG A 104 2.90 -2.70 -11.90
C ARG A 104 2.36 -1.30 -11.57
N LYS A 105 2.29 -0.95 -10.26
CA LYS A 105 2.01 0.44 -9.84
C LYS A 105 3.00 1.41 -10.52
N PRO A 106 2.56 2.57 -11.03
CA PRO A 106 1.24 3.19 -10.83
C PRO A 106 0.16 2.76 -11.84
N ARG A 107 0.40 1.75 -12.68
CA ARG A 107 -0.62 1.25 -13.61
C ARG A 107 -1.69 0.44 -12.86
N THR A 108 -2.88 0.36 -13.47
CA THR A 108 -4.08 -0.18 -12.81
C THR A 108 -4.43 -1.62 -13.23
N GLY A 109 -3.52 -2.33 -13.90
CA GLY A 109 -3.83 -3.66 -14.46
C GLY A 109 -4.26 -4.70 -13.43
N MET A 110 -3.80 -4.60 -12.16
CA MET A 110 -4.28 -5.47 -11.07
C MET A 110 -5.65 -5.02 -10.51
N MET A 111 -6.12 -3.81 -10.84
CA MET A 111 -7.23 -3.14 -10.17
C MET A 111 -8.57 -3.28 -10.91
N GLY A 112 -8.63 -4.11 -11.97
CA GLY A 112 -9.82 -4.24 -12.83
C GLY A 112 -11.12 -4.50 -12.05
N LYS A 113 -11.07 -5.35 -11.02
CA LYS A 113 -12.21 -5.66 -10.13
C LYS A 113 -12.79 -4.39 -9.47
N TYR A 114 -11.96 -3.44 -9.12
CA TYR A 114 -12.36 -2.21 -8.41
C TYR A 114 -12.87 -1.12 -9.34
N MET A 115 -12.62 -1.24 -10.64
CA MET A 115 -12.98 -0.25 -11.66
C MET A 115 -14.30 -0.59 -12.37
N THR A 116 -15.05 -1.60 -11.91
CA THR A 116 -16.30 -2.07 -12.52
C THR A 116 -17.54 -1.24 -12.18
N GLY A 117 -17.42 -0.26 -11.27
CA GLY A 117 -18.54 0.58 -10.81
C GLY A 117 -19.20 0.11 -9.52
N ASP A 118 -18.79 -1.03 -8.95
CA ASP A 118 -19.27 -1.53 -7.66
C ASP A 118 -18.64 -0.79 -6.46
N TYR A 119 -17.52 -0.11 -6.71
CA TYR A 119 -16.74 0.63 -5.72
C TYR A 119 -16.89 2.13 -5.88
N ASP A 120 -17.01 2.83 -4.76
CA ASP A 120 -16.95 4.28 -4.66
C ASP A 120 -15.49 4.72 -4.59
N LEU A 121 -14.83 4.78 -5.75
CA LEU A 121 -13.42 5.15 -5.82
C LEU A 121 -13.17 6.61 -5.40
N ALA A 122 -14.14 7.50 -5.58
CA ALA A 122 -14.01 8.90 -5.15
C ALA A 122 -13.89 9.06 -3.62
N ASN A 123 -14.45 8.10 -2.86
CA ASN A 123 -14.38 8.02 -1.40
C ASN A 123 -13.49 6.85 -0.91
N SER A 124 -12.65 6.31 -1.80
CA SER A 124 -11.61 5.33 -1.50
C SER A 124 -10.24 5.99 -1.50
N PHE A 125 -9.27 5.36 -0.85
CA PHE A 125 -7.92 5.94 -0.72
C PHE A 125 -6.84 4.93 -1.08
N VAL A 126 -5.73 5.44 -1.64
CA VAL A 126 -4.46 4.72 -1.72
C VAL A 126 -3.57 5.26 -0.60
N ILE A 127 -3.01 4.36 0.21
CA ILE A 127 -2.07 4.68 1.29
C ILE A 127 -0.72 4.06 0.93
N GLY A 128 0.30 4.87 0.81
CA GLY A 128 1.64 4.42 0.45
C GLY A 128 2.71 5.47 0.77
N ASP A 129 3.96 5.12 0.62
CA ASP A 129 5.10 5.98 0.96
C ASP A 129 5.76 6.65 -0.24
N ARG A 130 5.30 6.33 -1.48
CA ARG A 130 5.93 6.79 -2.73
C ARG A 130 5.00 7.60 -3.61
N ALA A 131 5.61 8.43 -4.47
CA ALA A 131 4.87 9.15 -5.51
C ALA A 131 4.09 8.21 -6.46
N THR A 132 4.57 6.98 -6.66
CA THR A 132 3.86 5.96 -7.46
C THR A 132 2.53 5.54 -6.86
N ASP A 133 2.37 5.61 -5.53
CA ASP A 133 1.09 5.34 -4.86
C ASP A 133 0.11 6.50 -5.07
N VAL A 134 0.61 7.74 -5.03
CA VAL A 134 -0.20 8.93 -5.36
C VAL A 134 -0.62 8.92 -6.83
N GLU A 135 0.27 8.50 -7.72
CA GLU A 135 -0.04 8.35 -9.15
C GLU A 135 -1.03 7.19 -9.39
N LEU A 136 -0.94 6.09 -8.65
CA LEU A 136 -1.94 5.03 -8.67
C LEU A 136 -3.32 5.57 -8.26
N ALA A 137 -3.41 6.36 -7.18
CA ALA A 137 -4.66 6.98 -6.75
C ALA A 137 -5.27 7.85 -7.86
N LYS A 138 -4.46 8.69 -8.52
CA LYS A 138 -4.87 9.47 -9.68
C LYS A 138 -5.45 8.58 -10.78
N ASN A 139 -4.75 7.50 -11.14
CA ASN A 139 -5.13 6.60 -12.23
C ASN A 139 -6.39 5.78 -11.91
N LEU A 140 -6.67 5.52 -10.63
CA LEU A 140 -7.90 4.87 -10.16
C LEU A 140 -9.09 5.84 -10.01
N GLY A 141 -8.84 7.14 -9.90
CA GLY A 141 -9.86 8.12 -9.53
C GLY A 141 -10.10 8.20 -8.02
N CYS A 142 -9.12 7.74 -7.22
CA CYS A 142 -9.10 7.84 -5.76
C CYS A 142 -8.34 9.09 -5.30
N LYS A 143 -8.24 9.26 -3.97
CA LYS A 143 -7.30 10.17 -3.31
C LYS A 143 -6.18 9.37 -2.67
N ALA A 144 -5.01 10.01 -2.50
CA ALA A 144 -3.87 9.40 -1.84
C ALA A 144 -3.62 9.97 -0.45
N ILE A 145 -3.19 9.10 0.45
CA ILE A 145 -2.56 9.43 1.71
C ILE A 145 -1.08 9.00 1.59
N LEU A 146 -0.17 9.95 1.65
CA LEU A 146 1.26 9.72 1.49
C LEU A 146 1.92 9.59 2.87
N LEU A 147 2.53 8.44 3.14
CA LEU A 147 3.21 8.16 4.42
C LEU A 147 4.66 8.66 4.40
N GLN A 148 4.84 9.93 4.05
CA GLN A 148 6.10 10.66 4.19
C GLN A 148 5.83 12.17 4.21
N ASP A 149 6.81 12.97 4.68
CA ASP A 149 6.65 14.42 4.79
C ASP A 149 7.15 15.19 3.55
N ASP A 150 8.08 14.62 2.79
CA ASP A 150 8.61 15.24 1.58
C ASP A 150 7.60 15.21 0.43
N LYS A 151 7.14 16.39 0.03
CA LYS A 151 6.19 16.58 -1.06
C LYS A 151 6.82 17.14 -2.34
N GLU A 152 8.13 17.35 -2.37
CA GLU A 152 8.79 17.97 -3.54
C GLU A 152 8.58 17.12 -4.80
N VAL A 153 8.72 15.79 -4.67
CA VAL A 153 8.48 14.85 -5.76
C VAL A 153 7.03 14.90 -6.30
N LEU A 154 6.05 15.26 -5.46
CA LEU A 154 4.66 15.42 -5.90
C LEU A 154 4.48 16.66 -6.77
N LYS A 155 5.19 17.75 -6.44
CA LYS A 155 5.19 18.98 -7.25
C LYS A 155 5.83 18.75 -8.61
N GLU A 156 7.00 18.13 -8.63
CA GLU A 156 7.72 17.80 -9.85
C GLU A 156 6.88 16.94 -10.81
N LYS A 157 6.06 16.03 -10.27
CA LYS A 157 5.18 15.15 -11.03
C LYS A 157 3.75 15.66 -11.22
N ASN A 158 3.43 16.86 -10.73
CA ASN A 158 2.06 17.42 -10.76
C ASN A 158 1.01 16.49 -10.11
N LEU A 159 1.33 15.91 -8.95
CA LEU A 159 0.50 14.98 -8.21
C LEU A 159 -0.12 15.56 -6.95
N GLU A 160 0.17 16.81 -6.57
CA GLU A 160 -0.27 17.43 -5.32
C GLU A 160 -1.79 17.42 -5.15
N ALA A 161 -2.55 17.63 -6.23
CA ALA A 161 -4.01 17.65 -6.18
C ALA A 161 -4.66 16.29 -5.82
N TYR A 162 -3.90 15.21 -5.91
CA TYR A 162 -4.36 13.85 -5.61
C TYR A 162 -3.97 13.39 -4.20
N CYS A 163 -3.02 14.06 -3.55
CA CYS A 163 -2.57 13.77 -2.19
C CYS A 163 -3.35 14.65 -1.19
N VAL A 164 -4.25 14.03 -0.43
CA VAL A 164 -5.08 14.75 0.57
C VAL A 164 -4.43 14.87 1.94
N LEU A 165 -3.49 13.97 2.25
CA LEU A 165 -2.71 13.99 3.49
C LEU A 165 -1.30 13.47 3.19
N ALA A 166 -0.27 14.14 3.73
CA ALA A 166 1.08 13.62 3.80
C ALA A 166 1.55 13.71 5.26
N THR A 167 2.06 12.61 5.78
CA THR A 167 2.47 12.47 7.18
C THR A 167 3.32 11.24 7.37
N THR A 168 4.22 11.23 8.32
CA THR A 168 4.95 10.02 8.76
C THR A 168 4.26 9.28 9.90
N ASP A 169 3.06 9.71 10.32
CA ASP A 169 2.39 9.21 11.51
C ASP A 169 1.03 8.56 11.20
N TRP A 170 0.92 7.27 11.46
CA TRP A 170 -0.32 6.50 11.34
C TRP A 170 -1.47 7.03 12.22
N ASP A 171 -1.19 7.72 13.34
CA ASP A 171 -2.24 8.36 14.13
C ASP A 171 -2.97 9.45 13.31
N ARG A 172 -2.20 10.24 12.53
CA ARG A 172 -2.78 11.27 11.67
C ARG A 172 -3.60 10.68 10.52
N ILE A 173 -3.21 9.52 10.01
CA ILE A 173 -3.99 8.80 8.98
C ILE A 173 -5.34 8.36 9.56
N ALA A 174 -5.33 7.74 10.75
CA ALA A 174 -6.56 7.33 11.40
C ALA A 174 -7.46 8.53 11.70
N GLU A 175 -6.94 9.60 12.31
CA GLU A 175 -7.68 10.85 12.58
C GLU A 175 -8.35 11.40 11.30
N PHE A 176 -7.60 11.46 10.19
CA PHE A 176 -8.10 11.96 8.92
C PHE A 176 -9.27 11.11 8.39
N LEU A 177 -9.12 9.78 8.38
CA LEU A 177 -10.15 8.86 7.89
C LEU A 177 -11.42 8.87 8.76
N PHE A 178 -11.30 9.20 10.05
CA PHE A 178 -12.44 9.34 10.97
C PHE A 178 -13.15 10.68 10.88
N ALA A 179 -12.47 11.72 10.41
CA ALA A 179 -13.04 13.06 10.30
C ALA A 179 -13.86 13.26 9.01
N GLY A 180 -13.70 12.40 8.02
CA GLY A 180 -14.40 12.43 6.72
C GLY A 180 -15.52 11.44 6.65
#